data_49367f7d0d57413a57cd9fd1f1f71be2
#
_entry.id   49367f7d0d57413a57cd9fd1f1f71be2
#
_cell.length_a   1.000
_cell.length_b   1.000
_cell.length_c   1.000
_cell.angle_alpha   90.00
_cell.angle_beta   90.00
_cell.angle_gamma   90.00
#
_symmetry.space_group_name_H-M   'P 1'
#
loop_
_entity.id
_entity.type
_entity.pdbx_description
1 polymer ?
#
loop_
_entity_poly.entity_id
_entity_poly.type
_entity_poly.pdbx_seq_one_letter_code
_entity_poly.pdbx_strand_id
1 'polypeptide(L)'
;MSDRSRREIHQDPMFREIVRAQLSRRSVLRGAGGVGVAAALAACGTGDTTGTTDKPAATVKDKSATEKIVRWANWPAYLDYDEKTKKYPTLEKFQQQTGIKATYAEDIDDNDSYYGKIQGQLKNGDDIGKDVITMTDWMAGRLIRQNYVQKLDKANIPNAKNLNPKLQDVDFDPGRAHSLTWQSGYAGIGYRKDKVGRELKTLDDLWAPDLKGKIVVLSEMRDTVGLIMLSQGVDISKEFTEDQFNTALDVLQKQVDSGQIRQVKGNSYLEDLRSGNAIAAIAWSGDILLAQFEEEDPNYTFTLPDTGGTLWSDNLMVPIGSPHKANAEKLFDFYYEPAIAAEVAAYVNYICPVEGAKAEMEKIDPSLVDSPLIFPTEADLASVKVFHSLTPDEETTYSEAFQKVIGN
;
A
#
# COMPACT_ATOMS: atom_id res chain seq x y z
N MET A 1 -3.78 9.03 -27.25
CA MET A 1 -3.69 7.67 -27.82
C MET A 1 -4.93 7.40 -28.65
N SER A 2 -4.81 6.86 -29.87
CA SER A 2 -5.96 6.61 -30.73
C SER A 2 -6.75 5.39 -30.23
N ASP A 3 -8.06 5.41 -30.46
CA ASP A 3 -9.01 4.34 -30.10
C ASP A 3 -8.62 2.93 -30.65
N ARG A 4 -7.73 2.88 -31.61
CA ARG A 4 -7.20 1.65 -32.24
C ARG A 4 -6.15 0.95 -31.36
N SER A 5 -5.27 1.68 -30.70
CA SER A 5 -4.23 1.10 -29.83
C SER A 5 -4.82 0.49 -28.55
N ARG A 6 -5.93 1.07 -28.04
CA ARG A 6 -6.64 0.54 -26.86
C ARG A 6 -7.31 -0.81 -27.13
N ARG A 7 -7.86 -1.04 -28.35
CA ARG A 7 -8.51 -2.30 -28.71
C ARG A 7 -7.51 -3.44 -28.92
N GLU A 8 -6.29 -3.15 -29.32
CA GLU A 8 -5.25 -4.17 -29.53
C GLU A 8 -4.68 -4.69 -28.21
N ILE A 9 -4.56 -3.83 -27.19
CA ILE A 9 -4.12 -4.20 -25.83
C ILE A 9 -5.08 -5.22 -25.20
N HIS A 10 -6.40 -5.03 -25.35
CA HIS A 10 -7.42 -5.95 -24.83
C HIS A 10 -7.45 -7.32 -25.53
N GLN A 11 -6.70 -7.48 -26.62
CA GLN A 11 -6.64 -8.74 -27.39
C GLN A 11 -5.40 -9.56 -27.07
N ASP A 12 -4.43 -9.04 -26.31
CA ASP A 12 -3.24 -9.79 -25.92
C ASP A 12 -3.62 -10.97 -25.00
N PRO A 13 -3.30 -12.21 -25.40
CA PRO A 13 -3.62 -13.40 -24.62
C PRO A 13 -2.97 -13.41 -23.23
N MET A 14 -1.75 -12.85 -23.11
CA MET A 14 -1.03 -12.80 -21.86
C MET A 14 -1.66 -11.80 -20.89
N PHE A 15 -2.10 -10.66 -21.38
CA PHE A 15 -2.80 -9.64 -20.60
C PHE A 15 -4.15 -10.16 -20.08
N ARG A 16 -4.93 -10.85 -20.92
CA ARG A 16 -6.17 -11.51 -20.53
C ARG A 16 -5.97 -12.61 -19.48
N GLU A 17 -4.85 -13.31 -19.54
CA GLU A 17 -4.50 -14.31 -18.53
C GLU A 17 -4.19 -13.68 -17.18
N ILE A 18 -3.42 -12.60 -17.14
CA ILE A 18 -3.12 -11.84 -15.90
C ILE A 18 -4.41 -11.35 -15.26
N VAL A 19 -5.30 -10.76 -16.05
CA VAL A 19 -6.60 -10.25 -15.58
C VAL A 19 -7.51 -11.38 -15.06
N ARG A 20 -7.62 -12.50 -15.77
CA ARG A 20 -8.41 -13.67 -15.33
C ARG A 20 -7.86 -14.31 -14.06
N ALA A 21 -6.54 -14.28 -13.88
CA ALA A 21 -5.89 -14.78 -12.68
C ALA A 21 -6.30 -14.01 -11.41
N GLN A 22 -6.52 -12.71 -11.52
CA GLN A 22 -6.97 -11.86 -10.41
C GLN A 22 -8.47 -12.03 -10.08
N LEU A 23 -9.31 -12.26 -11.10
CA LEU A 23 -10.75 -12.50 -10.90
C LEU A 23 -11.06 -13.74 -10.07
N SER A 24 -10.30 -14.82 -10.27
CA SER A 24 -10.52 -16.10 -9.60
C SER A 24 -10.27 -16.05 -8.09
N ARG A 25 -9.33 -15.24 -7.61
CA ARG A 25 -8.98 -15.13 -6.20
C ARG A 25 -10.09 -14.53 -5.34
N ARG A 26 -10.78 -13.51 -5.86
CA ARG A 26 -11.84 -12.82 -5.14
C ARG A 26 -13.13 -13.64 -5.03
N SER A 27 -13.34 -14.57 -5.96
CA SER A 27 -14.50 -15.49 -5.88
C SER A 27 -14.33 -16.58 -4.80
N VAL A 28 -13.12 -16.95 -4.44
CA VAL A 28 -12.84 -17.93 -3.37
C VAL A 28 -13.08 -17.34 -1.97
N LEU A 29 -12.83 -16.04 -1.77
CA LEU A 29 -13.12 -15.35 -0.51
C LEU A 29 -14.63 -15.19 -0.22
N ARG A 30 -15.50 -15.30 -1.25
CA ARG A 30 -16.96 -15.25 -1.09
C ARG A 30 -17.55 -16.53 -0.46
N GLY A 31 -16.78 -17.62 -0.37
CA GLY A 31 -17.25 -18.93 0.15
C GLY A 31 -16.98 -19.19 1.63
N ALA A 32 -16.18 -18.36 2.31
CA ALA A 32 -15.72 -18.63 3.69
C ALA A 32 -16.33 -17.71 4.77
N GLY A 33 -17.25 -16.84 4.43
CA GLY A 33 -17.87 -15.88 5.34
C GLY A 33 -19.17 -16.37 5.99
N GLY A 34 -19.06 -17.23 6.97
CA GLY A 34 -20.24 -17.63 7.72
C GLY A 34 -19.95 -18.53 8.91
N VAL A 35 -19.40 -18.00 9.97
CA VAL A 35 -19.77 -18.35 11.36
C VAL A 35 -19.21 -17.26 12.28
N GLY A 36 -20.09 -16.57 13.00
CA GLY A 36 -19.73 -15.52 13.94
C GLY A 36 -19.06 -16.05 15.19
N VAL A 37 -18.12 -15.26 15.72
CA VAL A 37 -17.79 -15.29 17.15
C VAL A 37 -17.71 -13.83 17.60
N ALA A 38 -18.77 -13.40 18.27
CA ALA A 38 -18.75 -12.23 19.12
C ALA A 38 -18.23 -12.70 20.49
N ALA A 39 -17.07 -12.22 20.91
CA ALA A 39 -16.69 -12.24 22.33
C ALA A 39 -15.52 -11.30 22.65
N ALA A 40 -15.82 -10.34 23.54
CA ALA A 40 -14.94 -9.78 24.54
C ALA A 40 -13.85 -8.80 24.09
N LEU A 41 -14.24 -7.53 23.90
CA LEU A 41 -13.40 -6.38 24.16
C LEU A 41 -13.66 -5.93 25.62
N ALA A 42 -12.77 -6.26 26.53
CA ALA A 42 -12.66 -5.60 27.82
C ALA A 42 -11.29 -5.92 28.43
N ALA A 43 -10.36 -4.99 28.33
CA ALA A 43 -9.29 -4.68 29.27
C ALA A 43 -8.26 -3.74 28.62
N CYS A 44 -8.57 -2.46 28.50
CA CYS A 44 -7.53 -1.44 28.38
C CYS A 44 -7.07 -1.07 29.78
N GLY A 45 -5.96 -1.64 30.20
CA GLY A 45 -5.21 -1.15 31.33
C GLY A 45 -4.41 0.09 30.88
N THR A 46 -4.74 1.25 31.42
CA THR A 46 -3.92 2.46 31.37
C THR A 46 -2.62 2.21 32.13
N GLY A 47 -1.54 1.96 31.41
CA GLY A 47 -0.18 1.84 31.93
C GLY A 47 0.66 2.99 31.43
N ASP A 48 1.03 3.82 32.37
CA ASP A 48 1.99 4.92 32.34
C ASP A 48 3.20 4.64 31.42
N THR A 49 3.41 5.47 30.39
CA THR A 49 4.52 5.35 29.43
C THR A 49 5.47 6.54 29.55
N THR A 50 6.10 6.69 30.70
CA THR A 50 7.33 7.47 30.85
C THR A 50 8.48 6.50 31.13
N GLY A 51 9.19 6.12 30.08
CA GLY A 51 10.36 5.26 30.23
C GLY A 51 10.93 4.82 28.91
N THR A 52 11.75 5.65 28.26
CA THR A 52 12.71 5.19 27.25
C THR A 52 13.64 4.18 27.91
N THR A 53 13.31 2.90 27.82
CA THR A 53 14.27 1.85 28.16
C THR A 53 15.05 1.53 26.88
N ASP A 54 16.23 2.14 26.75
CA ASP A 54 17.31 1.66 25.89
C ASP A 54 17.73 0.25 26.31
N LYS A 55 16.89 -0.74 26.05
CA LYS A 55 17.36 -2.11 25.95
C LYS A 55 17.97 -2.25 24.57
N PRO A 56 19.26 -2.64 24.44
CA PRO A 56 19.81 -3.03 23.15
C PRO A 56 18.87 -4.08 22.58
N ALA A 57 18.43 -3.89 21.33
CA ALA A 57 17.67 -4.90 20.61
C ALA A 57 18.43 -6.23 20.75
N ALA A 58 17.79 -7.28 21.25
CA ALA A 58 18.41 -8.57 21.39
C ALA A 58 18.90 -8.97 20.01
N THR A 59 20.23 -9.11 19.84
CA THR A 59 20.83 -9.54 18.57
C THR A 59 20.43 -10.98 18.34
N VAL A 60 19.43 -11.20 17.50
CA VAL A 60 19.07 -12.55 17.06
C VAL A 60 20.19 -13.08 16.20
N LYS A 61 20.66 -14.30 16.50
CA LYS A 61 21.71 -14.95 15.70
C LYS A 61 21.15 -15.29 14.32
N ASP A 62 21.75 -14.73 13.28
CA ASP A 62 21.38 -15.05 11.90
C ASP A 62 21.74 -16.50 11.56
N LYS A 63 20.77 -17.28 11.15
CA LYS A 63 20.85 -18.68 10.77
C LYS A 63 20.84 -18.89 9.24
N SER A 64 20.83 -17.85 8.45
CA SER A 64 20.71 -17.89 6.98
C SER A 64 21.79 -18.76 6.31
N ALA A 65 22.94 -18.93 6.97
CA ALA A 65 24.01 -19.81 6.46
C ALA A 65 23.59 -21.28 6.43
N THR A 66 22.84 -21.75 7.42
CA THR A 66 22.43 -23.13 7.61
C THR A 66 20.98 -23.40 7.26
N GLU A 67 20.11 -22.41 7.43
CA GLU A 67 18.67 -22.48 7.15
C GLU A 67 18.34 -21.65 5.90
N LYS A 68 18.18 -22.35 4.75
CA LYS A 68 17.91 -21.71 3.46
C LYS A 68 16.41 -21.49 3.27
N ILE A 69 15.85 -20.63 4.11
CA ILE A 69 14.42 -20.26 4.09
C ILE A 69 14.24 -18.74 4.24
N VAL A 70 13.15 -18.21 3.70
CA VAL A 70 12.65 -16.86 3.93
C VAL A 70 11.12 -16.87 3.94
N ARG A 71 10.52 -16.20 4.92
CA ARG A 71 9.07 -16.16 5.15
C ARG A 71 8.60 -14.72 5.00
N TRP A 72 7.75 -14.44 4.02
CA TRP A 72 7.30 -13.10 3.69
C TRP A 72 5.80 -12.92 3.94
N ALA A 73 5.43 -11.89 4.72
CA ALA A 73 4.06 -11.40 4.84
C ALA A 73 3.90 -10.13 4.00
N ASN A 74 2.86 -10.11 3.17
CA ASN A 74 2.57 -9.01 2.27
C ASN A 74 1.05 -8.77 2.16
N TRP A 75 0.70 -7.75 1.41
CA TRP A 75 -0.68 -7.38 1.08
C TRP A 75 -1.28 -8.29 0.01
N PRO A 76 -2.63 -8.39 -0.08
CA PRO A 76 -3.29 -9.12 -1.16
C PRO A 76 -2.93 -8.59 -2.54
N ALA A 77 -2.76 -9.49 -3.50
CA ALA A 77 -2.49 -9.18 -4.91
C ALA A 77 -1.23 -8.30 -5.16
N TYR A 78 -0.24 -8.41 -4.30
CA TYR A 78 0.94 -7.52 -4.28
C TYR A 78 2.23 -8.20 -4.74
N LEU A 79 2.09 -9.38 -5.36
CA LEU A 79 3.15 -10.13 -6.04
C LEU A 79 2.54 -10.86 -7.24
N ASP A 80 3.32 -11.03 -8.31
CA ASP A 80 2.90 -11.73 -9.52
C ASP A 80 2.46 -13.17 -9.22
N TYR A 81 1.27 -13.55 -9.70
CA TYR A 81 0.68 -14.85 -9.45
C TYR A 81 0.12 -15.46 -10.72
N ASP A 82 0.42 -16.73 -10.94
CA ASP A 82 -0.09 -17.51 -12.04
C ASP A 82 -1.21 -18.45 -11.56
N GLU A 83 -2.43 -18.18 -12.00
CA GLU A 83 -3.61 -18.98 -11.66
C GLU A 83 -3.55 -20.43 -12.11
N LYS A 84 -2.84 -20.72 -13.21
CA LYS A 84 -2.73 -22.08 -13.74
C LYS A 84 -1.82 -22.95 -12.88
N THR A 85 -0.67 -22.41 -12.53
CA THR A 85 0.33 -23.12 -11.74
C THR A 85 0.11 -22.94 -10.22
N LYS A 86 -0.73 -21.98 -9.82
CA LYS A 86 -0.95 -21.57 -8.40
C LYS A 86 0.34 -21.14 -7.72
N LYS A 87 1.23 -20.48 -8.45
CA LYS A 87 2.55 -20.06 -8.00
C LYS A 87 2.78 -18.58 -8.25
N TYR A 88 3.83 -18.08 -7.65
CA TYR A 88 4.37 -16.74 -7.83
C TYR A 88 5.62 -16.85 -8.72
N PRO A 89 5.55 -16.52 -10.03
CA PRO A 89 6.63 -16.78 -10.98
C PRO A 89 7.96 -16.16 -10.59
N THR A 90 7.99 -14.88 -10.15
CA THR A 90 9.25 -14.25 -9.74
C THR A 90 9.81 -14.88 -8.45
N LEU A 91 8.96 -15.31 -7.53
CA LEU A 91 9.41 -16.00 -6.31
C LEU A 91 9.97 -17.40 -6.62
N GLU A 92 9.42 -18.10 -7.61
CA GLU A 92 9.99 -19.36 -8.10
C GLU A 92 11.37 -19.13 -8.74
N LYS A 93 11.56 -18.03 -9.50
CA LYS A 93 12.88 -17.64 -10.04
C LYS A 93 13.89 -17.38 -8.92
N PHE A 94 13.49 -16.64 -7.87
CA PHE A 94 14.32 -16.41 -6.70
C PHE A 94 14.78 -17.72 -6.06
N GLN A 95 13.85 -18.65 -5.85
CA GLN A 95 14.18 -19.96 -5.25
C GLN A 95 15.12 -20.77 -6.11
N GLN A 96 14.94 -20.76 -7.44
CA GLN A 96 15.81 -21.48 -8.38
C GLN A 96 17.23 -20.89 -8.43
N GLN A 97 17.36 -19.57 -8.41
CA GLN A 97 18.64 -18.88 -8.49
C GLN A 97 19.46 -18.98 -7.19
N THR A 98 18.78 -18.92 -6.04
CA THR A 98 19.46 -18.81 -4.74
C THR A 98 19.51 -20.10 -3.92
N GLY A 99 18.64 -21.05 -4.25
CA GLY A 99 18.42 -22.24 -3.41
C GLY A 99 17.73 -21.95 -2.08
N ILE A 100 17.23 -20.71 -1.87
CA ILE A 100 16.49 -20.31 -0.67
C ILE A 100 15.02 -20.59 -0.90
N LYS A 101 14.42 -21.43 -0.06
CA LYS A 101 12.98 -21.70 -0.09
C LYS A 101 12.23 -20.48 0.45
N ALA A 102 11.39 -19.87 -0.35
CA ALA A 102 10.56 -18.75 0.03
C ALA A 102 9.11 -19.18 0.29
N THR A 103 8.50 -18.68 1.37
CA THR A 103 7.07 -18.76 1.61
C THR A 103 6.49 -17.35 1.58
N TYR A 104 5.37 -17.19 0.88
CA TYR A 104 4.65 -15.93 0.73
C TYR A 104 3.24 -16.04 1.28
N ALA A 105 2.81 -15.07 2.04
CA ALA A 105 1.49 -15.05 2.62
C ALA A 105 0.88 -13.65 2.52
N GLU A 106 -0.36 -13.57 2.06
CA GLU A 106 -1.17 -12.36 2.02
C GLU A 106 -1.83 -12.16 3.40
N ASP A 107 -1.01 -11.86 4.41
CA ASP A 107 -1.42 -11.79 5.82
C ASP A 107 -1.76 -10.37 6.28
N ILE A 108 -1.43 -9.35 5.47
CA ILE A 108 -1.57 -7.93 5.80
C ILE A 108 -2.81 -7.39 5.09
N ASP A 109 -3.87 -7.13 5.85
CA ASP A 109 -5.13 -6.56 5.35
C ASP A 109 -5.24 -5.06 5.68
N ASP A 110 -4.58 -4.66 6.78
CA ASP A 110 -4.52 -3.31 7.32
C ASP A 110 -3.30 -3.17 8.23
N ASN A 111 -2.63 -2.01 8.21
CA ASN A 111 -1.41 -1.78 8.99
C ASN A 111 -1.62 -1.96 10.51
N ASP A 112 -2.63 -1.30 11.08
CA ASP A 112 -2.87 -1.34 12.54
C ASP A 112 -3.32 -2.71 13.00
N SER A 113 -4.19 -3.38 12.24
CA SER A 113 -4.67 -4.72 12.56
C SER A 113 -3.55 -5.76 12.50
N TYR A 114 -2.65 -5.66 11.52
CA TYR A 114 -1.49 -6.54 11.43
C TYR A 114 -0.47 -6.25 12.54
N TYR A 115 -0.15 -4.96 12.78
CA TYR A 115 0.70 -4.54 13.89
C TYR A 115 0.15 -5.06 15.24
N GLY A 116 -1.16 -4.95 15.47
CA GLY A 116 -1.82 -5.46 16.67
C GLY A 116 -1.59 -6.95 16.91
N LYS A 117 -1.49 -7.76 15.82
CA LYS A 117 -1.21 -9.20 15.91
C LYS A 117 0.23 -9.52 16.32
N ILE A 118 1.20 -8.69 15.90
CA ILE A 118 2.63 -9.01 16.02
C ILE A 118 3.39 -8.18 17.07
N GLN A 119 2.83 -7.03 17.52
CA GLN A 119 3.52 -6.08 18.41
C GLN A 119 4.04 -6.71 19.70
N GLY A 120 3.29 -7.64 20.30
CA GLY A 120 3.70 -8.30 21.54
C GLY A 120 4.98 -9.10 21.39
N GLN A 121 5.12 -9.82 20.28
CA GLN A 121 6.32 -10.60 19.94
C GLN A 121 7.47 -9.66 19.57
N LEU A 122 7.22 -8.62 18.75
CA LEU A 122 8.22 -7.62 18.40
C LEU A 122 8.80 -6.93 19.65
N LYS A 123 7.95 -6.54 20.59
CA LYS A 123 8.36 -5.92 21.87
C LYS A 123 9.29 -6.81 22.69
N ASN A 124 9.11 -8.12 22.62
CA ASN A 124 9.96 -9.10 23.29
C ASN A 124 11.23 -9.45 22.49
N GLY A 125 11.31 -9.06 21.22
CA GLY A 125 12.35 -9.51 20.29
C GLY A 125 12.18 -10.95 19.81
N ASP A 126 10.95 -11.48 19.90
CA ASP A 126 10.63 -12.84 19.49
C ASP A 126 10.46 -12.96 17.97
N ASP A 127 10.66 -14.16 17.42
CA ASP A 127 10.37 -14.47 16.02
C ASP A 127 8.84 -14.46 15.80
N ILE A 128 8.36 -13.56 14.96
CA ILE A 128 6.94 -13.47 14.56
C ILE A 128 6.53 -14.49 13.52
N GLY A 129 7.43 -15.42 13.15
CA GLY A 129 7.19 -16.38 12.07
C GLY A 129 7.32 -15.80 10.66
N LYS A 130 7.82 -14.58 10.55
CA LYS A 130 8.11 -13.89 9.28
C LYS A 130 9.52 -13.30 9.31
N ASP A 131 10.18 -13.34 8.17
CA ASP A 131 11.50 -12.78 7.96
C ASP A 131 11.46 -11.47 7.19
N VAL A 132 10.38 -11.28 6.42
CA VAL A 132 10.06 -10.05 5.70
C VAL A 132 8.62 -9.67 5.99
N ILE A 133 8.39 -8.39 6.26
CA ILE A 133 7.08 -7.75 6.33
C ILE A 133 7.05 -6.52 5.43
N THR A 134 5.92 -6.26 4.80
CA THR A 134 5.73 -5.11 3.90
C THR A 134 4.75 -4.14 4.54
N MET A 135 5.23 -2.96 4.97
CA MET A 135 4.44 -2.00 5.73
C MET A 135 4.51 -0.61 5.11
N THR A 136 3.42 0.14 5.22
CA THR A 136 3.34 1.52 4.72
C THR A 136 4.28 2.45 5.49
N ASP A 137 4.75 3.52 4.88
CA ASP A 137 5.76 4.47 5.38
C ASP A 137 5.59 4.83 6.86
N TRP A 138 4.39 5.23 7.26
CA TRP A 138 4.13 5.66 8.63
C TRP A 138 4.24 4.51 9.65
N MET A 139 3.83 3.31 9.27
CA MET A 139 3.98 2.12 10.11
C MET A 139 5.44 1.67 10.12
N ALA A 140 6.15 1.78 8.99
CA ALA A 140 7.59 1.56 8.93
C ALA A 140 8.33 2.50 9.90
N GLY A 141 7.98 3.79 9.89
CA GLY A 141 8.50 4.77 10.83
C GLY A 141 8.22 4.41 12.30
N ARG A 142 6.99 3.96 12.61
CA ARG A 142 6.62 3.46 13.95
C ARG A 142 7.49 2.29 14.38
N LEU A 143 7.65 1.29 13.52
CA LEU A 143 8.44 0.09 13.81
C LEU A 143 9.93 0.41 14.02
N ILE A 144 10.48 1.35 13.23
CA ILE A 144 11.87 1.81 13.35
C ILE A 144 12.07 2.54 14.67
N ARG A 145 11.19 3.49 15.02
CA ARG A 145 11.25 4.23 16.30
C ARG A 145 11.19 3.30 17.51
N GLN A 146 10.45 2.21 17.41
CA GLN A 146 10.30 1.22 18.49
C GLN A 146 11.42 0.17 18.50
N ASN A 147 12.39 0.23 17.57
CA ASN A 147 13.43 -0.78 17.38
C ASN A 147 12.87 -2.19 17.11
N TYR A 148 11.80 -2.30 16.35
CA TYR A 148 11.12 -3.57 16.03
C TYR A 148 11.58 -4.18 14.70
N VAL A 149 12.48 -3.52 13.99
CA VAL A 149 13.07 -3.99 12.75
C VAL A 149 14.60 -3.91 12.78
N GLN A 150 15.24 -4.82 12.06
CA GLN A 150 16.69 -4.90 11.98
C GLN A 150 17.26 -3.90 10.98
N LYS A 151 18.47 -3.41 11.23
CA LYS A 151 19.24 -2.66 10.21
C LYS A 151 19.62 -3.58 9.06
N LEU A 152 19.48 -3.07 7.84
CA LEU A 152 19.91 -3.76 6.62
C LEU A 152 21.43 -3.66 6.44
N ASP A 153 22.04 -4.75 6.00
CA ASP A 153 23.40 -4.75 5.50
C ASP A 153 23.39 -4.54 3.98
N LYS A 154 23.70 -3.33 3.55
CA LYS A 154 23.70 -2.95 2.14
C LYS A 154 24.71 -3.75 1.31
N ALA A 155 25.71 -4.36 1.92
CA ALA A 155 26.64 -5.26 1.21
C ALA A 155 25.94 -6.53 0.69
N ASN A 156 24.85 -6.94 1.33
CA ASN A 156 24.03 -8.08 0.90
C ASN A 156 22.96 -7.69 -0.14
N ILE A 157 22.80 -6.37 -0.40
CA ILE A 157 21.77 -5.82 -1.29
C ILE A 157 22.42 -4.87 -2.32
N PRO A 158 23.34 -5.35 -3.16
CA PRO A 158 24.02 -4.48 -4.14
C PRO A 158 23.07 -3.80 -5.12
N ASN A 159 21.90 -4.38 -5.40
CA ASN A 159 20.87 -3.80 -6.26
C ASN A 159 20.06 -2.70 -5.58
N ALA A 160 20.20 -2.48 -4.27
CA ALA A 160 19.57 -1.31 -3.59
C ALA A 160 20.00 0.04 -4.20
N LYS A 161 21.13 0.10 -4.92
CA LYS A 161 21.56 1.26 -5.72
C LYS A 161 20.56 1.66 -6.81
N ASN A 162 19.71 0.73 -7.24
CA ASN A 162 18.68 0.94 -8.24
C ASN A 162 17.41 1.57 -7.66
N LEU A 163 17.33 1.81 -6.34
CA LEU A 163 16.22 2.56 -5.77
C LEU A 163 16.18 3.97 -6.36
N ASN A 164 14.98 4.37 -6.80
CA ASN A 164 14.75 5.72 -7.32
C ASN A 164 15.30 6.77 -6.35
N PRO A 165 16.16 7.72 -6.82
CA PRO A 165 16.78 8.72 -5.96
C PRO A 165 15.81 9.52 -5.10
N LYS A 166 14.58 9.75 -5.57
CA LYS A 166 13.55 10.49 -4.81
C LYS A 166 13.02 9.71 -3.59
N LEU A 167 13.25 8.41 -3.55
CA LEU A 167 12.87 7.53 -2.44
C LEU A 167 14.04 7.21 -1.49
N GLN A 168 15.24 7.74 -1.75
CA GLN A 168 16.43 7.48 -0.94
C GLN A 168 16.39 8.18 0.42
N ASP A 169 15.99 9.46 0.41
CA ASP A 169 15.97 10.28 1.62
C ASP A 169 14.51 10.45 2.09
N VAL A 170 14.11 9.56 2.98
CA VAL A 170 12.85 9.65 3.70
C VAL A 170 13.12 9.97 5.17
N ASP A 171 12.29 10.81 5.76
CA ASP A 171 12.47 11.34 7.12
C ASP A 171 12.42 10.24 8.19
N PHE A 172 11.58 9.21 8.00
CA PHE A 172 11.41 8.11 8.95
C PHE A 172 12.55 7.07 8.91
N ASP A 173 13.34 6.99 7.83
CA ASP A 173 14.46 6.05 7.67
C ASP A 173 15.61 6.66 6.85
N PRO A 174 16.38 7.62 7.41
CA PRO A 174 17.47 8.28 6.69
C PRO A 174 18.47 7.28 6.12
N GLY A 175 18.75 7.42 4.82
CA GLY A 175 19.65 6.54 4.09
C GLY A 175 19.15 5.10 3.93
N ARG A 176 17.86 4.86 4.17
CA ARG A 176 17.25 3.53 4.07
C ARG A 176 17.99 2.49 4.89
N ALA A 177 18.24 2.79 6.15
CA ALA A 177 19.00 1.92 7.04
C ALA A 177 18.25 0.64 7.44
N HIS A 178 16.91 0.66 7.41
CA HIS A 178 16.04 -0.43 7.90
C HIS A 178 15.03 -0.92 6.87
N SER A 179 14.81 -0.16 5.80
CA SER A 179 13.76 -0.43 4.83
C SER A 179 14.20 -0.24 3.40
N LEU A 180 13.49 -0.87 2.47
CA LEU A 180 13.56 -0.58 1.04
C LEU A 180 12.14 -0.51 0.50
N THR A 181 11.84 0.48 -0.34
CA THR A 181 10.51 0.64 -0.92
C THR A 181 10.12 -0.59 -1.76
N TRP A 182 8.93 -1.12 -1.53
CA TRP A 182 8.37 -2.22 -2.33
C TRP A 182 7.60 -1.70 -3.53
N GLN A 183 6.55 -0.92 -3.30
CA GLN A 183 5.74 -0.25 -4.30
C GLN A 183 5.27 1.08 -3.74
N SER A 184 4.83 1.99 -4.61
CA SER A 184 4.21 3.25 -4.22
C SER A 184 2.94 3.47 -5.04
N GLY A 185 2.05 4.33 -4.56
CA GLY A 185 0.82 4.64 -5.27
C GLY A 185 0.23 5.97 -4.86
N TYR A 186 -0.81 6.37 -5.57
CA TYR A 186 -1.55 7.59 -5.28
C TYR A 186 -2.87 7.28 -4.60
N ALA A 187 -3.29 8.14 -3.67
CA ALA A 187 -4.71 8.26 -3.38
C ALA A 187 -5.28 9.52 -4.03
N GLY A 188 -6.50 9.38 -4.51
CA GLY A 188 -7.22 10.40 -5.26
C GLY A 188 -8.70 10.03 -5.37
N ILE A 189 -9.33 10.41 -6.47
CA ILE A 189 -10.75 10.12 -6.72
C ILE A 189 -10.86 8.96 -7.72
N GLY A 190 -11.49 7.87 -7.28
CA GLY A 190 -11.88 6.76 -8.14
C GLY A 190 -13.39 6.78 -8.39
N TYR A 191 -13.84 6.64 -9.64
CA TYR A 191 -15.27 6.69 -9.92
C TYR A 191 -15.68 5.97 -11.19
N ARG A 192 -16.98 5.66 -11.28
CA ARG A 192 -17.66 5.14 -12.46
C ARG A 192 -18.16 6.31 -13.32
N LYS A 193 -17.43 6.63 -14.41
CA LYS A 193 -17.76 7.77 -15.28
C LYS A 193 -19.17 7.66 -15.89
N ASP A 194 -19.59 6.45 -16.26
CA ASP A 194 -20.93 6.16 -16.80
C ASP A 194 -22.05 6.40 -15.78
N LYS A 195 -21.78 6.23 -14.48
CA LYS A 195 -22.75 6.42 -13.40
C LYS A 195 -22.80 7.85 -12.87
N VAL A 196 -21.63 8.49 -12.80
CA VAL A 196 -21.50 9.88 -12.36
C VAL A 196 -21.97 10.86 -13.44
N GLY A 197 -21.74 10.54 -14.72
CA GLY A 197 -22.19 11.34 -15.86
C GLY A 197 -21.38 12.61 -16.12
N ARG A 198 -20.33 12.87 -15.34
CA ARG A 198 -19.41 14.01 -15.47
C ARG A 198 -18.01 13.65 -15.01
N GLU A 199 -17.04 14.50 -15.27
CA GLU A 199 -15.70 14.36 -14.68
C GLU A 199 -15.73 14.89 -13.25
N LEU A 200 -14.98 14.21 -12.36
CA LEU A 200 -14.69 14.68 -11.00
C LEU A 200 -13.23 15.17 -11.00
N LYS A 201 -13.02 16.42 -10.62
CA LYS A 201 -11.72 17.10 -10.68
C LYS A 201 -11.24 17.63 -9.33
N THR A 202 -12.16 17.86 -8.43
CA THR A 202 -11.88 18.38 -7.10
C THR A 202 -12.45 17.44 -6.05
N LEU A 203 -11.88 17.47 -4.85
CA LEU A 203 -12.43 16.66 -3.76
C LEU A 203 -13.86 17.09 -3.42
N ASP A 204 -14.19 18.40 -3.59
CA ASP A 204 -15.53 18.93 -3.38
C ASP A 204 -16.58 18.34 -4.34
N ASP A 205 -16.16 17.85 -5.50
CA ASP A 205 -17.05 17.13 -6.40
C ASP A 205 -17.68 15.89 -5.76
N LEU A 206 -16.98 15.24 -4.82
CA LEU A 206 -17.51 14.12 -4.05
C LEU A 206 -18.65 14.54 -3.11
N TRP A 207 -18.66 15.79 -2.69
CA TRP A 207 -19.66 16.32 -1.78
C TRP A 207 -20.91 16.86 -2.50
N ALA A 208 -20.99 16.72 -3.81
CA ALA A 208 -22.13 17.16 -4.60
C ALA A 208 -23.40 16.37 -4.25
N PRO A 209 -24.58 17.02 -4.22
CA PRO A 209 -25.82 16.38 -3.77
C PRO A 209 -26.28 15.17 -4.60
N ASP A 210 -25.92 15.11 -5.88
CA ASP A 210 -26.23 13.99 -6.79
C ASP A 210 -25.47 12.68 -6.44
N LEU A 211 -24.38 12.81 -5.67
CA LEU A 211 -23.57 11.68 -5.18
C LEU A 211 -23.95 11.24 -3.75
N LYS A 212 -24.94 11.87 -3.13
CA LYS A 212 -25.30 11.58 -1.73
C LYS A 212 -25.63 10.11 -1.51
N GLY A 213 -24.96 9.50 -0.52
CA GLY A 213 -25.11 8.09 -0.15
C GLY A 213 -24.53 7.09 -1.15
N LYS A 214 -23.71 7.57 -2.10
CA LYS A 214 -23.07 6.76 -3.14
C LYS A 214 -21.55 6.86 -3.14
N ILE A 215 -20.96 7.38 -2.05
CA ILE A 215 -19.53 7.59 -1.91
C ILE A 215 -18.99 6.68 -0.82
N VAL A 216 -17.80 6.13 -1.05
CA VAL A 216 -16.99 5.45 -0.04
C VAL A 216 -15.68 6.21 0.10
N VAL A 217 -15.19 6.36 1.33
CA VAL A 217 -13.87 6.92 1.60
C VAL A 217 -13.00 5.87 2.30
N LEU A 218 -11.69 6.07 2.26
CA LEU A 218 -10.74 5.12 2.83
C LEU A 218 -10.68 5.21 4.36
N SER A 219 -10.50 4.07 5.01
CA SER A 219 -10.19 3.99 6.45
C SER A 219 -8.74 4.38 6.77
N GLU A 220 -7.91 4.61 5.75
CA GLU A 220 -6.57 5.18 5.92
C GLU A 220 -6.68 6.70 6.14
N MET A 221 -6.32 7.10 7.36
CA MET A 221 -6.44 8.49 7.80
C MET A 221 -5.62 9.45 6.92
N ARG A 222 -4.39 9.07 6.59
CA ARG A 222 -3.45 9.93 5.85
C ARG A 222 -3.92 10.21 4.44
N ASP A 223 -4.60 9.26 3.82
CA ASP A 223 -5.20 9.44 2.50
C ASP A 223 -6.49 10.24 2.59
N THR A 224 -7.42 9.86 3.45
CA THR A 224 -8.73 10.51 3.52
C THR A 224 -8.64 11.93 4.08
N VAL A 225 -8.00 12.12 5.24
CA VAL A 225 -7.86 13.45 5.83
C VAL A 225 -6.82 14.27 5.06
N GLY A 226 -5.75 13.64 4.56
CA GLY A 226 -4.73 14.32 3.76
C GLY A 226 -5.30 14.94 2.49
N LEU A 227 -6.16 14.25 1.76
CA LEU A 227 -6.84 14.81 0.58
C LEU A 227 -7.76 15.97 0.95
N ILE A 228 -8.46 15.90 2.08
CA ILE A 228 -9.31 17.02 2.57
C ILE A 228 -8.41 18.21 2.94
N MET A 229 -7.30 18.01 3.63
CA MET A 229 -6.34 19.07 3.97
C MET A 229 -5.76 19.72 2.70
N LEU A 230 -5.38 18.92 1.70
CA LEU A 230 -4.92 19.45 0.39
C LEU A 230 -5.99 20.31 -0.27
N SER A 231 -7.28 19.91 -0.22
CA SER A 231 -8.38 20.70 -0.77
C SER A 231 -8.57 22.04 -0.05
N GLN A 232 -8.13 22.12 1.20
CA GLN A 232 -8.12 23.36 2.01
C GLN A 232 -6.84 24.19 1.85
N GLY A 233 -5.91 23.76 0.97
CA GLY A 233 -4.65 24.43 0.71
C GLY A 233 -3.56 24.16 1.73
N VAL A 234 -3.71 23.16 2.57
CA VAL A 234 -2.66 22.74 3.52
C VAL A 234 -1.66 21.83 2.83
N ASP A 235 -0.38 22.16 2.88
CA ASP A 235 0.71 21.32 2.37
C ASP A 235 1.02 20.21 3.39
N ILE A 236 0.44 19.05 3.20
CA ILE A 236 0.58 17.89 4.10
C ILE A 236 1.98 17.29 4.14
N SER A 237 2.88 17.71 3.26
CA SER A 237 4.30 17.27 3.27
C SER A 237 5.17 18.06 4.26
N LYS A 238 4.59 19.03 4.92
CA LYS A 238 5.23 19.89 5.92
C LYS A 238 4.48 19.77 7.24
N GLU A 239 5.11 20.27 8.31
CA GLU A 239 4.41 20.44 9.58
C GLU A 239 3.15 21.27 9.41
N PHE A 240 2.06 20.82 9.99
CA PHE A 240 0.77 21.51 10.04
C PHE A 240 0.26 21.54 11.50
N THR A 241 -0.69 22.40 11.75
CA THR A 241 -1.23 22.55 13.10
C THR A 241 -2.37 21.56 13.37
N GLU A 242 -2.59 21.26 14.65
CA GLU A 242 -3.76 20.47 15.09
C GLU A 242 -5.09 21.11 14.63
N ASP A 243 -5.18 22.45 14.62
CA ASP A 243 -6.36 23.16 14.11
C ASP A 243 -6.60 22.90 12.62
N GLN A 244 -5.54 22.82 11.80
CA GLN A 244 -5.67 22.48 10.37
C GLN A 244 -6.15 21.04 10.17
N PHE A 245 -5.63 20.10 10.96
CA PHE A 245 -6.09 18.72 10.95
C PHE A 245 -7.57 18.61 11.39
N ASN A 246 -7.92 19.24 12.51
CA ASN A 246 -9.30 19.22 13.03
C ASN A 246 -10.28 19.88 12.07
N THR A 247 -9.89 20.96 11.36
CA THR A 247 -10.73 21.57 10.32
C THR A 247 -11.03 20.59 9.18
N ALA A 248 -10.07 19.80 8.76
CA ALA A 248 -10.29 18.75 7.75
C ALA A 248 -11.18 17.62 8.29
N LEU A 249 -10.98 17.26 9.56
CA LEU A 249 -11.78 16.24 10.24
C LEU A 249 -13.25 16.67 10.39
N ASP A 250 -13.50 17.96 10.66
CA ASP A 250 -14.86 18.54 10.72
C ASP A 250 -15.59 18.44 9.36
N VAL A 251 -14.86 18.61 8.25
CA VAL A 251 -15.41 18.37 6.91
C VAL A 251 -15.83 16.91 6.78
N LEU A 252 -14.94 15.97 7.13
CA LEU A 252 -15.24 14.54 7.07
C LEU A 252 -16.47 14.20 7.94
N GLN A 253 -16.50 14.67 9.20
CA GLN A 253 -17.60 14.44 10.12
C GLN A 253 -18.93 14.94 9.53
N LYS A 254 -18.94 16.13 8.96
CA LYS A 254 -20.14 16.69 8.28
C LYS A 254 -20.62 15.80 7.14
N GLN A 255 -19.71 15.22 6.35
CA GLN A 255 -20.08 14.35 5.24
C GLN A 255 -20.62 12.98 5.74
N VAL A 256 -20.08 12.48 6.84
CA VAL A 256 -20.60 11.28 7.51
C VAL A 256 -22.00 11.55 8.09
N ASP A 257 -22.16 12.60 8.88
CA ASP A 257 -23.42 12.94 9.57
C ASP A 257 -24.56 13.26 8.59
N SER A 258 -24.22 13.90 7.47
CA SER A 258 -25.21 14.22 6.45
C SER A 258 -25.66 12.99 5.63
N GLY A 259 -24.97 11.87 5.76
CA GLY A 259 -25.15 10.68 4.91
C GLY A 259 -24.66 10.88 3.47
N GLN A 260 -23.79 11.86 3.23
CA GLN A 260 -23.09 12.01 1.94
C GLN A 260 -22.20 10.79 1.70
N ILE A 261 -21.39 10.45 2.69
CA ILE A 261 -20.55 9.23 2.70
C ILE A 261 -21.44 8.04 3.08
N ARG A 262 -21.42 7.01 2.24
CA ARG A 262 -22.11 5.75 2.48
C ARG A 262 -21.38 4.91 3.51
N GLN A 263 -20.07 4.74 3.36
CA GLN A 263 -19.23 3.91 4.21
C GLN A 263 -17.79 4.39 4.20
N VAL A 264 -17.05 4.05 5.25
CA VAL A 264 -15.61 4.16 5.35
C VAL A 264 -15.05 2.74 5.31
N LYS A 265 -14.09 2.45 4.43
CA LYS A 265 -13.56 1.09 4.20
C LYS A 265 -12.06 1.11 3.88
N GLY A 266 -11.40 0.00 4.19
CA GLY A 266 -10.08 -0.34 3.63
C GLY A 266 -10.21 -0.87 2.20
N ASN A 267 -9.39 -1.85 1.82
CA ASN A 267 -9.35 -2.41 0.45
C ASN A 267 -10.71 -2.85 -0.11
N SER A 268 -11.68 -3.18 0.74
CA SER A 268 -13.02 -3.62 0.31
C SER A 268 -13.88 -2.53 -0.33
N TYR A 269 -13.44 -1.26 -0.39
CA TYR A 269 -14.19 -0.18 -1.05
C TYR A 269 -14.42 -0.45 -2.55
N LEU A 270 -13.50 -1.17 -3.18
CA LEU A 270 -13.58 -1.51 -4.61
C LEU A 270 -14.80 -2.41 -4.92
N GLU A 271 -15.19 -3.26 -3.99
CA GLU A 271 -16.40 -4.09 -4.12
C GLU A 271 -17.68 -3.23 -4.22
N ASP A 272 -17.72 -2.09 -3.51
CA ASP A 272 -18.86 -1.18 -3.61
C ASP A 272 -18.92 -0.48 -4.97
N LEU A 273 -17.78 -0.12 -5.55
CA LEU A 273 -17.72 0.43 -6.90
C LEU A 273 -18.14 -0.60 -7.96
N ARG A 274 -17.72 -1.86 -7.80
CA ARG A 274 -18.05 -2.97 -8.71
C ARG A 274 -19.53 -3.32 -8.65
N SER A 275 -20.08 -3.41 -7.45
CA SER A 275 -21.50 -3.74 -7.25
C SER A 275 -22.44 -2.57 -7.59
N GLY A 276 -21.91 -1.35 -7.76
CA GLY A 276 -22.71 -0.13 -7.94
C GLY A 276 -23.34 0.39 -6.65
N ASN A 277 -22.98 -0.15 -5.49
CA ASN A 277 -23.38 0.38 -4.18
C ASN A 277 -22.76 1.77 -3.93
N ALA A 278 -21.55 2.00 -4.45
CA ALA A 278 -20.94 3.30 -4.59
C ALA A 278 -20.64 3.56 -6.08
N ILE A 279 -20.58 4.84 -6.46
CA ILE A 279 -20.20 5.25 -7.81
C ILE A 279 -18.99 6.17 -7.84
N ALA A 280 -18.56 6.64 -6.67
CA ALA A 280 -17.31 7.38 -6.49
C ALA A 280 -16.70 7.05 -5.12
N ALA A 281 -15.40 7.26 -5.00
CA ALA A 281 -14.64 6.98 -3.78
C ALA A 281 -13.39 7.87 -3.68
N ILE A 282 -12.90 8.08 -2.45
CA ILE A 282 -11.46 8.25 -2.26
C ILE A 282 -10.87 6.86 -2.48
N ALA A 283 -9.88 6.75 -3.37
CA ALA A 283 -9.42 5.47 -3.90
C ALA A 283 -7.92 5.43 -4.14
N TRP A 284 -7.35 4.24 -4.16
CA TRP A 284 -5.97 4.01 -4.59
C TRP A 284 -5.89 3.77 -6.10
N SER A 285 -4.87 4.35 -6.72
CA SER A 285 -4.71 4.39 -8.18
C SER A 285 -4.67 2.99 -8.82
N GLY A 286 -3.89 2.07 -8.25
CA GLY A 286 -3.74 0.72 -8.77
C GLY A 286 -5.03 -0.09 -8.72
N ASP A 287 -5.85 0.08 -7.69
CA ASP A 287 -7.13 -0.63 -7.56
C ASP A 287 -8.12 -0.23 -8.65
N ILE A 288 -8.17 1.06 -9.00
CA ILE A 288 -9.06 1.54 -10.07
C ILE A 288 -8.56 1.07 -11.44
N LEU A 289 -7.24 1.09 -11.65
CA LEU A 289 -6.64 0.57 -12.87
C LEU A 289 -6.90 -0.94 -13.01
N LEU A 290 -6.74 -1.67 -11.91
CA LEU A 290 -7.04 -3.09 -11.85
C LEU A 290 -8.51 -3.38 -12.20
N ALA A 291 -9.47 -2.65 -11.61
CA ALA A 291 -10.87 -2.80 -11.91
C ALA A 291 -11.19 -2.50 -13.39
N GLN A 292 -10.55 -1.47 -13.95
CA GLN A 292 -10.68 -1.13 -15.37
C GLN A 292 -10.25 -2.29 -16.27
N PHE A 293 -9.17 -2.98 -15.90
CA PHE A 293 -8.65 -4.09 -16.67
C PHE A 293 -9.45 -5.39 -16.47
N GLU A 294 -9.71 -5.75 -15.21
CA GLU A 294 -10.41 -7.01 -14.87
C GLU A 294 -11.82 -7.08 -15.46
N GLU A 295 -12.52 -5.95 -15.48
CA GLU A 295 -13.90 -5.89 -15.98
C GLU A 295 -13.97 -5.46 -17.45
N GLU A 296 -12.83 -5.19 -18.10
CA GLU A 296 -12.75 -4.65 -19.47
C GLU A 296 -13.64 -3.38 -19.61
N ASP A 297 -13.79 -2.62 -18.52
CA ASP A 297 -14.70 -1.46 -18.45
C ASP A 297 -13.92 -0.14 -18.34
N PRO A 298 -13.83 0.65 -19.42
CA PRO A 298 -13.11 1.92 -19.42
C PRO A 298 -13.80 3.03 -18.60
N ASN A 299 -14.96 2.75 -18.01
CA ASN A 299 -15.68 3.70 -17.17
C ASN A 299 -15.13 3.79 -15.74
N TYR A 300 -14.33 2.84 -15.30
CA TYR A 300 -13.53 3.03 -14.09
C TYR A 300 -12.47 4.09 -14.37
N THR A 301 -12.48 5.15 -13.61
CA THR A 301 -11.61 6.31 -13.82
C THR A 301 -10.94 6.68 -12.52
N PHE A 302 -9.64 6.85 -12.55
CA PHE A 302 -8.87 7.45 -11.46
C PHE A 302 -8.45 8.87 -11.86
N THR A 303 -8.57 9.82 -10.92
CA THR A 303 -8.17 11.22 -11.11
C THR A 303 -7.48 11.73 -9.86
N LEU A 304 -6.33 12.36 -10.03
CA LEU A 304 -5.76 13.20 -8.99
C LEU A 304 -6.58 14.50 -8.93
N PRO A 305 -7.04 14.93 -7.74
CA PRO A 305 -7.69 16.23 -7.59
C PRO A 305 -6.82 17.39 -8.10
N ASP A 306 -7.42 18.49 -8.56
CA ASP A 306 -6.71 19.68 -9.01
C ASP A 306 -5.78 20.26 -7.89
N THR A 307 -6.10 20.00 -6.63
CA THR A 307 -5.28 20.36 -5.46
C THR A 307 -4.16 19.38 -5.15
N GLY A 308 -4.02 18.32 -5.93
CA GLY A 308 -3.06 17.24 -5.75
C GLY A 308 -3.63 16.02 -5.04
N GLY A 309 -2.86 14.94 -5.04
CA GLY A 309 -3.15 13.69 -4.36
C GLY A 309 -2.17 13.38 -3.23
N THR A 310 -2.42 12.32 -2.49
CA THR A 310 -1.43 11.75 -1.58
C THR A 310 -0.57 10.71 -2.31
N LEU A 311 0.71 10.66 -1.97
CA LEU A 311 1.66 9.64 -2.41
C LEU A 311 2.05 8.82 -1.18
N TRP A 312 1.84 7.52 -1.26
CA TRP A 312 2.26 6.58 -0.22
C TRP A 312 3.25 5.57 -0.78
N SER A 313 4.03 4.94 0.09
CA SER A 313 4.91 3.83 -0.26
C SER A 313 4.82 2.73 0.79
N ASP A 314 4.96 1.49 0.34
CA ASP A 314 5.13 0.33 1.20
C ASP A 314 6.58 -0.13 1.18
N ASN A 315 7.05 -0.63 2.30
CA ASN A 315 8.46 -0.90 2.55
C ASN A 315 8.70 -2.33 3.00
N LEU A 316 9.69 -2.96 2.39
CA LEU A 316 10.25 -4.24 2.83
C LEU A 316 11.11 -4.04 4.06
N MET A 317 10.85 -4.77 5.13
CA MET A 317 11.60 -4.71 6.38
C MET A 317 11.83 -6.10 6.96
N VAL A 318 12.88 -6.22 7.78
CA VAL A 318 13.21 -7.44 8.51
C VAL A 318 12.81 -7.26 9.97
N PRO A 319 11.83 -8.03 10.50
CA PRO A 319 11.44 -7.98 11.91
C PRO A 319 12.61 -8.24 12.85
N ILE A 320 12.62 -7.59 14.01
CA ILE A 320 13.74 -7.64 14.97
C ILE A 320 14.08 -9.06 15.41
N GLY A 321 13.07 -9.93 15.57
CA GLY A 321 13.22 -11.32 15.97
C GLY A 321 13.52 -12.32 14.85
N SER A 322 13.64 -11.86 13.58
CA SER A 322 13.89 -12.77 12.45
C SER A 322 15.29 -13.39 12.51
N PRO A 323 15.40 -14.72 12.44
CA PRO A 323 16.70 -15.41 12.37
C PRO A 323 17.25 -15.56 10.94
N HIS A 324 16.59 -15.01 9.90
CA HIS A 324 16.99 -15.22 8.51
C HIS A 324 17.24 -13.90 7.76
N LYS A 325 17.86 -12.94 8.44
CA LYS A 325 18.14 -11.60 7.90
C LYS A 325 18.87 -11.64 6.56
N ALA A 326 19.98 -12.38 6.45
CA ALA A 326 20.75 -12.43 5.22
C ALA A 326 19.97 -13.07 4.05
N ASN A 327 19.03 -14.00 4.31
CA ASN A 327 18.16 -14.54 3.28
C ASN A 327 17.09 -13.50 2.85
N ALA A 328 16.56 -12.71 3.79
CA ALA A 328 15.65 -11.60 3.50
C ALA A 328 16.34 -10.52 2.66
N GLU A 329 17.58 -10.16 3.00
CA GLU A 329 18.38 -9.19 2.24
C GLU A 329 18.66 -9.68 0.80
N LYS A 330 18.89 -10.97 0.61
CA LYS A 330 18.99 -11.56 -0.75
C LYS A 330 17.67 -11.51 -1.52
N LEU A 331 16.54 -11.64 -0.84
CA LEU A 331 15.23 -11.46 -1.46
C LEU A 331 15.04 -10.01 -1.91
N PHE A 332 15.45 -9.04 -1.10
CA PHE A 332 15.40 -7.62 -1.47
C PHE A 332 16.31 -7.34 -2.67
N ASP A 333 17.53 -7.86 -2.66
CA ASP A 333 18.48 -7.71 -3.77
C ASP A 333 17.90 -8.24 -5.08
N PHE A 334 17.28 -9.41 -5.06
CA PHE A 334 16.64 -10.02 -6.21
C PHE A 334 15.51 -9.16 -6.78
N TYR A 335 14.60 -8.66 -5.93
CA TYR A 335 13.49 -7.82 -6.39
C TYR A 335 13.90 -6.41 -6.81
N TYR A 336 15.12 -6.00 -6.49
CA TYR A 336 15.74 -4.77 -6.97
C TYR A 336 16.53 -4.92 -8.28
N GLU A 337 16.51 -6.11 -8.89
CA GLU A 337 16.95 -6.29 -10.28
C GLU A 337 15.90 -5.65 -11.22
N PRO A 338 16.29 -4.74 -12.15
CA PRO A 338 15.32 -4.03 -12.99
C PRO A 338 14.35 -4.91 -13.76
N ALA A 339 14.83 -6.05 -14.29
CA ALA A 339 13.98 -7.00 -15.02
C ALA A 339 12.92 -7.65 -14.13
N ILE A 340 13.28 -8.02 -12.90
CA ILE A 340 12.37 -8.63 -11.93
C ILE A 340 11.37 -7.59 -11.41
N ALA A 341 11.84 -6.38 -11.12
CA ALA A 341 10.98 -5.28 -10.69
C ALA A 341 9.93 -4.93 -11.77
N ALA A 342 10.31 -4.96 -13.04
CA ALA A 342 9.39 -4.74 -14.15
C ALA A 342 8.31 -5.84 -14.25
N GLU A 343 8.68 -7.13 -14.07
CA GLU A 343 7.71 -8.23 -14.05
C GLU A 343 6.67 -8.06 -12.92
N VAL A 344 7.13 -7.68 -11.72
CA VAL A 344 6.22 -7.40 -10.60
C VAL A 344 5.34 -6.20 -10.91
N ALA A 345 5.91 -5.09 -11.41
CA ALA A 345 5.17 -3.87 -11.71
C ALA A 345 4.12 -4.08 -12.81
N ALA A 346 4.39 -4.91 -13.81
CA ALA A 346 3.42 -5.28 -14.84
C ALA A 346 2.19 -6.00 -14.27
N TYR A 347 2.37 -6.73 -13.18
CA TYR A 347 1.28 -7.44 -12.51
C TYR A 347 0.52 -6.56 -11.51
N VAL A 348 1.25 -5.87 -10.60
CA VAL A 348 0.63 -5.12 -9.49
C VAL A 348 0.07 -3.77 -9.90
N ASN A 349 0.59 -3.18 -11.02
CA ASN A 349 0.16 -1.90 -11.56
C ASN A 349 0.30 -0.71 -10.59
N TYR A 350 1.32 -0.73 -9.75
CA TYR A 350 1.71 0.36 -8.86
C TYR A 350 3.06 0.94 -9.27
N ILE A 351 3.44 2.08 -8.71
CA ILE A 351 4.68 2.78 -9.03
C ILE A 351 5.87 1.90 -8.67
N CYS A 352 6.66 1.55 -9.68
CA CYS A 352 7.87 0.78 -9.52
C CYS A 352 8.99 1.64 -8.92
N PRO A 353 9.57 1.24 -7.77
CA PRO A 353 10.62 2.02 -7.12
C PRO A 353 12.01 1.83 -7.74
N VAL A 354 12.16 0.95 -8.75
CA VAL A 354 13.46 0.49 -9.25
C VAL A 354 13.81 1.18 -10.57
N GLU A 355 14.91 1.94 -10.57
CA GLU A 355 15.48 2.53 -11.77
C GLU A 355 15.87 1.44 -12.79
N GLY A 356 15.63 1.72 -14.07
CA GLY A 356 15.86 0.76 -15.15
C GLY A 356 14.69 -0.19 -15.44
N ALA A 357 13.75 -0.36 -14.54
CA ALA A 357 12.58 -1.21 -14.74
C ALA A 357 11.72 -0.76 -15.92
N LYS A 358 11.64 0.56 -16.19
CA LYS A 358 10.92 1.11 -17.35
C LYS A 358 11.45 0.55 -18.69
N ALA A 359 12.76 0.42 -18.84
CA ALA A 359 13.37 -0.13 -20.05
C ALA A 359 13.14 -1.64 -20.21
N GLU A 360 13.02 -2.35 -19.09
CA GLU A 360 12.66 -3.77 -19.08
C GLU A 360 11.16 -3.98 -19.37
N MET A 361 10.30 -3.06 -18.91
CA MET A 361 8.86 -3.07 -19.19
C MET A 361 8.56 -3.04 -20.70
N GLU A 362 9.37 -2.35 -21.49
CA GLU A 362 9.21 -2.32 -22.96
C GLU A 362 9.28 -3.73 -23.60
N LYS A 363 10.01 -4.65 -22.97
CA LYS A 363 10.13 -6.03 -23.42
C LYS A 363 8.97 -6.93 -22.95
N ILE A 364 8.32 -6.53 -21.83
CA ILE A 364 7.24 -7.29 -21.19
C ILE A 364 5.89 -6.83 -21.74
N ASP A 365 5.58 -5.54 -21.60
CA ASP A 365 4.37 -4.91 -22.09
C ASP A 365 4.63 -3.44 -22.47
N PRO A 366 4.84 -3.14 -23.77
CA PRO A 366 5.08 -1.79 -24.24
C PRO A 366 3.98 -0.79 -23.90
N SER A 367 2.75 -1.25 -23.67
CA SER A 367 1.62 -0.38 -23.34
C SER A 367 1.69 0.23 -21.95
N LEU A 368 2.44 -0.41 -21.03
CA LEU A 368 2.61 0.03 -19.66
C LEU A 368 3.79 0.99 -19.46
N VAL A 369 4.67 1.13 -20.45
CA VAL A 369 5.89 1.95 -20.38
C VAL A 369 5.57 3.41 -20.08
N ASP A 370 4.50 3.95 -20.65
CA ASP A 370 4.08 5.34 -20.49
C ASP A 370 2.93 5.51 -19.49
N SER A 371 2.65 4.48 -18.68
CA SER A 371 1.67 4.58 -17.60
C SER A 371 2.19 5.46 -16.47
N PRO A 372 1.58 6.62 -16.18
CA PRO A 372 2.00 7.48 -15.07
C PRO A 372 1.70 6.85 -13.70
N LEU A 373 0.90 5.79 -13.66
CA LEU A 373 0.59 5.04 -12.44
C LEU A 373 1.66 4.00 -12.10
N ILE A 374 2.56 3.67 -13.06
CA ILE A 374 3.66 2.73 -12.87
C ILE A 374 5.01 3.46 -12.98
N PHE A 375 5.15 4.35 -13.95
CA PHE A 375 6.36 5.12 -14.22
C PHE A 375 6.04 6.62 -14.31
N PRO A 376 5.74 7.28 -13.18
CA PRO A 376 5.38 8.68 -13.15
C PRO A 376 6.51 9.57 -13.63
N THR A 377 6.14 10.64 -14.32
CA THR A 377 7.05 11.72 -14.67
C THR A 377 7.28 12.66 -13.46
N GLU A 378 8.25 13.57 -13.58
CA GLU A 378 8.44 14.60 -12.56
C GLU A 378 7.21 15.50 -12.40
N ALA A 379 6.49 15.76 -13.48
CA ALA A 379 5.27 16.55 -13.44
C ALA A 379 4.14 15.82 -12.67
N ASP A 380 4.02 14.51 -12.85
CA ASP A 380 3.06 13.70 -12.11
C ASP A 380 3.38 13.71 -10.61
N LEU A 381 4.66 13.51 -10.24
CA LEU A 381 5.10 13.55 -8.85
C LEU A 381 5.02 14.94 -8.21
N ALA A 382 5.09 16.02 -8.99
CA ALA A 382 4.92 17.38 -8.47
C ALA A 382 3.47 17.66 -8.03
N SER A 383 2.50 16.89 -8.55
CA SER A 383 1.08 17.02 -8.25
C SER A 383 0.63 16.26 -7.01
N VAL A 384 1.55 15.55 -6.35
CA VAL A 384 1.23 14.72 -5.17
C VAL A 384 2.13 15.05 -3.99
N LYS A 385 1.67 14.72 -2.79
CA LYS A 385 2.38 14.96 -1.54
C LYS A 385 2.45 13.69 -0.70
N VAL A 386 3.62 13.44 -0.12
CA VAL A 386 3.73 12.46 0.95
C VAL A 386 3.21 13.09 2.23
N PHE A 387 2.36 12.39 2.95
CA PHE A 387 1.91 12.85 4.26
C PHE A 387 3.10 12.86 5.22
N HIS A 388 3.36 14.01 5.84
CA HIS A 388 4.47 14.21 6.75
C HIS A 388 4.45 13.22 7.93
N SER A 389 5.61 12.81 8.40
CA SER A 389 5.75 11.91 9.53
C SER A 389 5.31 12.58 10.83
N LEU A 390 4.30 11.99 11.47
CA LEU A 390 3.79 12.47 12.74
C LEU A 390 4.70 12.05 13.89
N THR A 391 4.78 12.88 14.93
CA THR A 391 5.32 12.46 16.23
C THR A 391 4.41 11.39 16.86
N PRO A 392 4.89 10.59 17.82
CA PRO A 392 4.06 9.58 18.49
C PRO A 392 2.79 10.14 19.15
N ASP A 393 2.88 11.36 19.71
CA ASP A 393 1.74 12.02 20.36
C ASP A 393 0.71 12.50 19.32
N GLU A 394 1.15 13.11 18.23
CA GLU A 394 0.28 13.49 17.10
C GLU A 394 -0.35 12.28 16.45
N GLU A 395 0.43 11.22 16.25
CA GLU A 395 -0.07 9.98 15.65
C GLU A 395 -1.19 9.37 16.50
N THR A 396 -1.05 9.36 17.82
CA THR A 396 -2.08 8.90 18.75
C THR A 396 -3.30 9.80 18.70
N THR A 397 -3.10 11.11 18.87
CA THR A 397 -4.18 12.10 18.93
C THR A 397 -5.00 12.13 17.65
N TYR A 398 -4.35 12.16 16.49
CA TYR A 398 -5.03 12.25 15.20
C TYR A 398 -5.73 10.93 14.82
N SER A 399 -5.09 9.79 15.13
CA SER A 399 -5.72 8.49 14.91
C SER A 399 -6.99 8.33 15.76
N GLU A 400 -6.94 8.66 17.06
CA GLU A 400 -8.11 8.60 17.93
C GLU A 400 -9.22 9.53 17.49
N ALA A 401 -8.89 10.75 17.04
CA ALA A 401 -9.86 11.71 16.54
C ALA A 401 -10.52 11.21 15.24
N PHE A 402 -9.72 10.67 14.31
CA PHE A 402 -10.22 10.09 13.08
C PHE A 402 -11.14 8.88 13.34
N GLN A 403 -10.73 7.96 14.23
CA GLN A 403 -11.53 6.78 14.58
C GLN A 403 -12.90 7.16 15.15
N LYS A 404 -12.99 8.22 15.95
CA LYS A 404 -14.28 8.74 16.46
C LYS A 404 -15.21 9.18 15.33
N VAL A 405 -14.67 9.82 14.28
CA VAL A 405 -15.45 10.29 13.14
C VAL A 405 -15.98 9.14 12.29
N ILE A 406 -15.14 8.11 12.07
CA ILE A 406 -15.54 6.99 11.22
C ILE A 406 -16.36 5.91 11.95
N GLY A 407 -16.56 6.07 13.26
CA GLY A 407 -17.45 5.21 14.06
C GLY A 407 -16.83 3.90 14.53
N ASN A 408 -15.52 3.87 14.72
CA ASN A 408 -14.78 2.71 15.24
C ASN A 408 -14.32 2.94 16.69
#